data_542b8ffebe3fe4a568ebc046a36ce5e1
#
_entry.id   542b8ffebe3fe4a568ebc046a36ce5e1
#
_cell.length_a   1.000
_cell.length_b   1.000
_cell.length_c   1.000
_cell.angle_alpha   90.00
_cell.angle_beta   90.00
_cell.angle_gamma   90.00
#
_symmetry.space_group_name_H-M   'P 1'
#
loop_
_entity.id
_entity.type
_entity.pdbx_description
1 polymer ?
#
loop_
_entity_poly.entity_id
_entity_poly.type
_entity_poly.pdbx_seq_one_letter_code
_entity_poly.pdbx_strand_id
1 'polypeptide(L)'
;MTLLSLLMMTLIGCDEPAGEATTNEAETPAENTEAEKPRDDAKAVPATTENIPAPADVAAPPADASKTESGLAYKVLSAGTGAEHPSELSSVEVHYTGWTTDGEMFDSSVVRGRTTKFPLNRVISGWTEGLQLMKKGDKTRFWIPEELAYQGRPGAPAGMLVFDVELVDFNTPPAPPEAPADVAAPSADATTTASGLAYKVIKKGEGTDHPGETSKVSVHYTGWTTDGKMFDSSISRGQPATFPLNRVIAGWTEGVQLMVPGDSYRFWIPEEMAYKGSPGKPAGMLVFDVELLEIQ
;
A
#
# COMPACT_ATOMS: atom_id res chain seq x y z
N MET A 1 -13.92 -38.10 59.03
CA MET A 1 -13.04 -38.05 60.21
C MET A 1 -11.91 -37.14 59.85
N THR A 2 -12.05 -35.86 60.24
CA THR A 2 -11.36 -35.20 61.36
C THR A 2 -9.88 -34.94 61.05
N LEU A 3 -9.31 -33.83 61.17
CA LEU A 3 -9.37 -32.46 61.73
C LEU A 3 -8.11 -31.75 61.24
N LEU A 4 -8.13 -30.49 60.70
CA LEU A 4 -8.03 -29.20 61.40
C LEU A 4 -6.76 -28.99 62.25
N SER A 5 -5.91 -28.02 61.90
CA SER A 5 -5.29 -27.00 62.76
C SER A 5 -4.26 -26.21 61.91
N LEU A 6 -4.42 -24.97 61.53
CA LEU A 6 -4.37 -23.64 62.13
C LEU A 6 -3.21 -23.46 63.14
N LEU A 7 -2.21 -22.66 62.77
CA LEU A 7 -1.63 -21.65 63.68
C LEU A 7 -0.81 -20.60 62.92
N MET A 8 -1.00 -19.46 63.24
CA MET A 8 -0.81 -18.06 63.05
C MET A 8 0.55 -17.53 63.59
N MET A 9 0.88 -16.30 63.14
CA MET A 9 1.77 -15.28 63.75
C MET A 9 3.28 -15.35 63.37
N THR A 10 3.97 -14.27 63.09
CA THR A 10 3.83 -12.79 63.19
C THR A 10 4.98 -12.11 62.42
N LEU A 11 4.66 -10.97 61.80
CA LEU A 11 5.32 -9.68 61.58
C LEU A 11 6.79 -9.48 62.02
N ILE A 12 7.50 -8.73 61.16
CA ILE A 12 8.39 -7.53 61.30
C ILE A 12 9.39 -7.61 60.11
N GLY A 13 9.51 -6.73 59.17
CA GLY A 13 9.51 -5.28 59.09
C GLY A 13 10.79 -4.76 58.46
N CYS A 14 10.66 -3.76 57.59
CA CYS A 14 11.74 -2.87 57.02
C CYS A 14 12.52 -3.38 55.81
N ASP A 15 12.48 -2.74 54.76
CA ASP A 15 12.90 -1.55 54.06
C ASP A 15 13.17 -1.83 52.57
N GLU A 16 12.64 -0.97 51.74
CA GLU A 16 12.93 -0.81 50.30
C GLU A 16 14.40 -0.37 50.06
N PRO A 17 14.97 -0.50 48.80
CA PRO A 17 14.50 0.37 47.75
C PRO A 17 14.37 -0.27 46.37
N ALA A 18 13.50 0.37 45.58
CA ALA A 18 13.23 0.33 44.18
C ALA A 18 14.39 -0.12 43.25
N GLY A 19 14.09 -1.12 42.43
CA GLY A 19 14.79 -1.40 41.18
C GLY A 19 13.73 -1.54 40.10
N GLU A 20 13.55 -0.49 39.29
CA GLU A 20 12.67 -0.47 38.12
C GLU A 20 13.09 -1.58 37.14
N ALA A 21 12.26 -2.57 37.00
CA ALA A 21 12.28 -3.47 35.84
C ALA A 21 11.55 -2.77 34.70
N THR A 22 12.29 -2.11 33.83
CA THR A 22 11.78 -1.64 32.53
C THR A 22 11.46 -2.87 31.70
N THR A 23 10.17 -3.17 31.60
CA THR A 23 9.62 -4.03 30.55
C THR A 23 9.77 -3.32 29.23
N ASN A 24 10.69 -3.78 28.42
CA ASN A 24 10.84 -3.38 27.02
C ASN A 24 9.68 -4.02 26.26
N GLU A 25 8.55 -3.34 26.18
CA GLU A 25 7.52 -3.61 25.19
C GLU A 25 8.10 -3.26 23.84
N ALA A 26 8.27 -4.27 23.00
CA ALA A 26 8.56 -4.11 21.59
C ALA A 26 7.38 -3.40 20.94
N GLU A 27 7.53 -2.11 20.71
CA GLU A 27 6.59 -1.32 19.90
C GLU A 27 6.57 -1.89 18.49
N THR A 28 5.42 -2.44 18.15
CA THR A 28 4.99 -2.68 16.77
C THR A 28 5.07 -1.34 16.04
N PRO A 29 5.63 -1.25 14.82
CA PRO A 29 5.51 -0.04 14.04
C PRO A 29 4.04 0.22 13.79
N ALA A 30 3.51 1.24 14.45
CA ALA A 30 2.18 1.76 14.21
C ALA A 30 2.08 2.10 12.71
N GLU A 31 1.02 1.59 12.13
CA GLU A 31 0.48 2.02 10.85
C GLU A 31 0.37 3.56 10.88
N ASN A 32 1.36 4.22 10.30
CA ASN A 32 1.38 5.68 10.19
C ASN A 32 0.41 6.07 9.07
N THR A 33 -0.88 6.12 9.40
CA THR A 33 -1.93 6.73 8.61
C THR A 33 -1.95 8.24 8.89
N GLU A 34 -0.80 8.88 8.81
CA GLU A 34 -0.77 10.32 8.59
C GLU A 34 -0.76 10.54 7.09
N ALA A 35 -1.92 10.91 6.56
CA ALA A 35 -2.08 11.35 5.18
C ALA A 35 -1.07 12.49 4.95
N GLU A 36 -0.01 12.16 4.20
CA GLU A 36 1.02 13.12 3.82
C GLU A 36 0.34 14.29 3.10
N LYS A 37 0.45 15.48 3.70
CA LYS A 37 -0.05 16.73 3.16
C LYS A 37 0.54 16.94 1.76
N PRO A 38 -0.25 17.03 0.69
CA PRO A 38 0.27 17.12 -0.68
C PRO A 38 1.16 18.34 -0.83
N ARG A 39 2.33 18.16 -1.45
CA ARG A 39 3.21 19.26 -1.86
C ARG A 39 2.55 20.05 -2.99
N ASP A 40 2.56 21.35 -2.85
CA ASP A 40 2.00 22.33 -3.78
C ASP A 40 2.79 22.41 -5.08
N ASP A 41 2.31 21.74 -6.14
CA ASP A 41 2.67 22.04 -7.54
C ASP A 41 1.50 21.73 -8.50
N ALA A 42 0.27 21.71 -8.01
CA ALA A 42 -0.90 21.48 -8.85
C ALA A 42 -1.42 22.80 -9.44
N LYS A 43 -1.75 22.77 -10.72
CA LYS A 43 -2.38 23.87 -11.46
C LYS A 43 -3.66 24.30 -10.73
N ALA A 44 -3.57 25.40 -9.97
CA ALA A 44 -4.67 25.88 -9.13
C ALA A 44 -5.79 26.45 -10.00
N VAL A 45 -6.99 25.89 -9.84
CA VAL A 45 -8.25 26.52 -10.23
C VAL A 45 -8.64 27.46 -9.09
N PRO A 46 -9.14 28.69 -9.38
CA PRO A 46 -9.58 29.59 -8.29
C PRO A 46 -10.64 28.89 -7.43
N ALA A 47 -10.42 28.82 -6.12
CA ALA A 47 -11.39 28.29 -5.17
C ALA A 47 -12.67 29.14 -5.22
N THR A 48 -13.81 28.46 -5.34
CA THR A 48 -15.12 29.12 -5.22
C THR A 48 -15.71 28.76 -3.86
N THR A 49 -16.38 29.70 -3.21
CA THR A 49 -17.08 29.46 -1.95
C THR A 49 -18.51 28.95 -2.19
N GLU A 50 -18.92 28.81 -3.43
CA GLU A 50 -20.29 28.42 -3.81
C GLU A 50 -20.36 26.95 -4.18
N ASN A 51 -21.48 26.30 -3.77
CA ASN A 51 -21.81 24.95 -4.20
C ASN A 51 -21.95 24.90 -5.74
N ILE A 52 -21.33 23.91 -6.35
CA ILE A 52 -21.50 23.65 -7.78
C ILE A 52 -22.87 23.00 -7.97
N PRO A 53 -23.75 23.59 -8.80
CA PRO A 53 -25.08 23.05 -9.04
C PRO A 53 -24.99 21.62 -9.60
N ALA A 54 -25.90 20.76 -9.13
CA ALA A 54 -26.02 19.41 -9.67
C ALA A 54 -26.40 19.44 -11.16
N PRO A 55 -25.88 18.49 -11.96
CA PRO A 55 -26.30 18.37 -13.35
C PRO A 55 -27.76 17.93 -13.49
N ALA A 56 -28.40 18.26 -14.62
CA ALA A 56 -29.82 17.94 -14.85
C ALA A 56 -30.13 16.43 -14.84
N ASP A 57 -29.13 15.58 -15.11
CA ASP A 57 -29.21 14.13 -15.12
C ASP A 57 -28.65 13.47 -13.85
N VAL A 58 -28.58 14.23 -12.73
CA VAL A 58 -28.07 13.74 -11.45
C VAL A 58 -28.91 12.58 -10.89
N ALA A 59 -30.23 12.60 -11.12
CA ALA A 59 -31.14 11.60 -10.55
C ALA A 59 -30.97 10.19 -11.14
N ALA A 60 -30.53 10.08 -12.39
CA ALA A 60 -30.31 8.82 -13.08
C ALA A 60 -29.45 8.99 -14.34
N PRO A 61 -28.67 7.96 -14.75
CA PRO A 61 -27.93 8.01 -16.01
C PRO A 61 -28.85 8.17 -17.20
N PRO A 62 -28.56 9.08 -18.15
CA PRO A 62 -29.33 9.27 -19.34
C PRO A 62 -29.21 8.07 -20.29
N ALA A 63 -30.11 7.96 -21.26
CA ALA A 63 -30.17 6.81 -22.17
C ALA A 63 -28.91 6.65 -23.05
N ASP A 64 -28.16 7.71 -23.25
CA ASP A 64 -26.90 7.73 -24.00
C ASP A 64 -25.65 7.50 -23.12
N ALA A 65 -25.82 7.23 -21.83
CA ALA A 65 -24.73 6.80 -20.96
C ALA A 65 -24.33 5.35 -21.27
N SER A 66 -23.02 5.09 -21.31
CA SER A 66 -22.49 3.74 -21.36
C SER A 66 -22.61 3.07 -19.99
N LYS A 67 -22.70 1.74 -19.98
CA LYS A 67 -22.78 0.97 -18.73
C LYS A 67 -21.83 -0.23 -18.80
N THR A 68 -21.10 -0.45 -17.70
CA THR A 68 -20.22 -1.63 -17.54
C THR A 68 -21.00 -2.83 -17.00
N GLU A 69 -20.35 -4.00 -16.97
CA GLU A 69 -20.94 -5.24 -16.43
C GLU A 69 -21.20 -5.14 -14.91
N SER A 70 -20.40 -4.38 -14.18
CA SER A 70 -20.58 -4.14 -12.74
C SER A 70 -21.77 -3.25 -12.41
N GLY A 71 -22.34 -2.56 -13.43
CA GLY A 71 -23.43 -1.62 -13.27
C GLY A 71 -23.02 -0.16 -13.18
N LEU A 72 -21.72 0.16 -13.21
CA LEU A 72 -21.24 1.54 -13.31
C LEU A 72 -21.73 2.17 -14.61
N ALA A 73 -22.45 3.29 -14.54
CA ALA A 73 -22.80 4.07 -15.71
C ALA A 73 -21.85 5.27 -15.86
N TYR A 74 -21.51 5.63 -17.10
CA TYR A 74 -20.63 6.74 -17.37
C TYR A 74 -20.91 7.45 -18.69
N LYS A 75 -20.55 8.72 -18.78
CA LYS A 75 -20.64 9.53 -19.97
C LYS A 75 -19.44 10.45 -20.07
N VAL A 76 -18.71 10.38 -21.18
CA VAL A 76 -17.63 11.31 -21.47
C VAL A 76 -18.22 12.68 -21.78
N LEU A 77 -17.89 13.68 -20.96
CA LEU A 77 -18.32 15.07 -21.12
C LEU A 77 -17.38 15.84 -22.03
N SER A 78 -16.09 15.56 -21.92
CA SER A 78 -15.03 16.11 -22.78
C SER A 78 -13.91 15.10 -22.91
N ALA A 79 -13.49 14.84 -24.14
CA ALA A 79 -12.37 13.94 -24.40
C ALA A 79 -11.03 14.67 -24.23
N GLY A 80 -10.10 14.05 -23.52
CA GLY A 80 -8.73 14.48 -23.40
C GLY A 80 -7.86 14.05 -24.57
N THR A 81 -6.59 14.38 -24.51
CA THR A 81 -5.60 14.07 -25.57
C THR A 81 -4.65 12.95 -25.20
N GLY A 82 -4.78 12.38 -24.01
CA GLY A 82 -3.96 11.25 -23.56
C GLY A 82 -4.18 10.00 -24.42
N ALA A 83 -3.15 9.17 -24.54
CA ALA A 83 -3.21 7.89 -25.24
C ALA A 83 -3.41 6.70 -24.30
N GLU A 84 -2.92 6.84 -23.06
CA GLU A 84 -2.87 5.77 -22.08
C GLU A 84 -3.97 5.91 -21.02
N HIS A 85 -4.31 4.80 -20.41
CA HIS A 85 -5.26 4.70 -19.29
C HIS A 85 -4.53 4.38 -18.00
N PRO A 86 -5.00 4.87 -16.84
CA PRO A 86 -4.51 4.39 -15.55
C PRO A 86 -4.76 2.89 -15.38
N SER A 87 -3.91 2.21 -14.64
CA SER A 87 -4.19 0.88 -14.10
C SER A 87 -4.70 1.00 -12.66
N GLU A 88 -5.19 -0.09 -12.10
CA GLU A 88 -5.60 -0.17 -10.69
C GLU A 88 -4.49 0.27 -9.73
N LEU A 89 -3.22 0.05 -10.08
CA LEU A 89 -2.06 0.41 -9.28
C LEU A 89 -1.61 1.86 -9.45
N SER A 90 -2.23 2.60 -10.36
CA SER A 90 -1.85 3.99 -10.65
C SER A 90 -2.16 4.92 -9.48
N SER A 91 -1.30 5.92 -9.31
CA SER A 91 -1.62 7.13 -8.56
C SER A 91 -2.22 8.14 -9.53
N VAL A 92 -3.45 8.55 -9.29
CA VAL A 92 -4.20 9.48 -10.15
C VAL A 92 -4.30 10.85 -9.49
N GLU A 93 -4.32 11.90 -10.31
CA GLU A 93 -4.56 13.28 -9.92
C GLU A 93 -5.80 13.78 -10.65
N VAL A 94 -6.81 14.22 -9.90
CA VAL A 94 -8.11 14.56 -10.44
C VAL A 94 -8.66 15.89 -9.91
N HIS A 95 -9.50 16.54 -10.71
CA HIS A 95 -10.56 17.40 -10.21
C HIS A 95 -11.87 16.63 -10.22
N TYR A 96 -12.70 16.84 -9.19
CA TYR A 96 -14.01 16.21 -9.12
C TYR A 96 -15.02 17.03 -8.33
N THR A 97 -16.29 16.76 -8.60
CA THR A 97 -17.42 17.17 -7.78
C THR A 97 -18.38 15.99 -7.67
N GLY A 98 -18.86 15.72 -6.45
CA GLY A 98 -19.77 14.63 -6.14
C GLY A 98 -21.11 15.12 -5.60
N TRP A 99 -22.20 14.50 -6.08
CA TRP A 99 -23.57 14.76 -5.65
C TRP A 99 -24.30 13.46 -5.31
N THR A 100 -25.25 13.57 -4.41
CA THR A 100 -26.31 12.57 -4.23
C THR A 100 -27.38 12.73 -5.33
N THR A 101 -28.23 11.74 -5.52
CA THR A 101 -29.23 11.73 -6.62
C THR A 101 -30.34 12.78 -6.47
N ASP A 102 -30.49 13.36 -5.28
CA ASP A 102 -31.37 14.51 -5.02
C ASP A 102 -30.70 15.86 -5.29
N GLY A 103 -29.44 15.85 -5.74
CA GLY A 103 -28.70 17.02 -6.17
C GLY A 103 -27.91 17.73 -5.07
N GLU A 104 -27.81 17.15 -3.88
CA GLU A 104 -26.95 17.69 -2.80
C GLU A 104 -25.48 17.40 -3.13
N MET A 105 -24.67 18.47 -3.20
CA MET A 105 -23.22 18.35 -3.33
C MET A 105 -22.60 17.97 -1.99
N PHE A 106 -21.91 16.83 -1.91
CA PHE A 106 -21.28 16.38 -0.68
C PHE A 106 -19.77 16.58 -0.66
N ASP A 107 -19.11 16.65 -1.82
CA ASP A 107 -17.66 16.91 -1.89
C ASP A 107 -17.24 17.49 -3.25
N SER A 108 -16.23 18.37 -3.25
CA SER A 108 -15.68 18.96 -4.47
C SER A 108 -14.25 19.46 -4.29
N SER A 109 -13.33 18.94 -5.08
CA SER A 109 -11.96 19.44 -5.21
C SER A 109 -11.92 20.79 -5.95
N VAL A 110 -12.90 21.05 -6.81
CA VAL A 110 -13.03 22.32 -7.54
C VAL A 110 -13.35 23.46 -6.59
N VAL A 111 -14.28 23.24 -5.66
CA VAL A 111 -14.60 24.21 -4.59
C VAL A 111 -13.37 24.48 -3.71
N ARG A 112 -12.58 23.44 -3.42
CA ARG A 112 -11.32 23.58 -2.68
C ARG A 112 -10.20 24.29 -3.46
N GLY A 113 -10.37 24.49 -4.78
CA GLY A 113 -9.39 25.16 -5.64
C GLY A 113 -8.10 24.38 -5.89
N ARG A 114 -8.08 23.07 -5.63
CA ARG A 114 -6.91 22.21 -5.83
C ARG A 114 -7.30 20.81 -6.24
N THR A 115 -6.45 20.15 -7.04
CA THR A 115 -6.57 18.73 -7.38
C THR A 115 -6.46 17.85 -6.14
N THR A 116 -6.92 16.62 -6.26
CA THR A 116 -6.71 15.56 -5.26
C THR A 116 -5.93 14.43 -5.89
N LYS A 117 -4.90 13.94 -5.19
CA LYS A 117 -4.05 12.82 -5.62
C LYS A 117 -4.18 11.64 -4.68
N PHE A 118 -4.37 10.44 -5.24
CA PHE A 118 -4.52 9.20 -4.46
C PHE A 118 -4.20 7.95 -5.28
N PRO A 119 -3.81 6.84 -4.63
CA PRO A 119 -3.71 5.53 -5.26
C PRO A 119 -5.11 5.01 -5.64
N LEU A 120 -5.26 4.55 -6.89
CA LEU A 120 -6.56 4.15 -7.44
C LEU A 120 -7.15 2.89 -6.77
N ASN A 121 -6.32 2.03 -6.21
CA ASN A 121 -6.73 0.84 -5.45
C ASN A 121 -7.15 1.12 -3.99
N ARG A 122 -7.25 2.40 -3.57
CA ARG A 122 -7.63 2.78 -2.20
C ARG A 122 -8.89 3.63 -2.12
N VAL A 123 -9.65 3.67 -3.20
CA VAL A 123 -10.92 4.42 -3.29
C VAL A 123 -12.10 3.46 -3.49
N ILE A 124 -13.32 4.01 -3.59
CA ILE A 124 -14.52 3.21 -3.87
C ILE A 124 -14.40 2.49 -5.22
N SER A 125 -14.96 1.28 -5.32
CA SER A 125 -14.80 0.41 -6.50
C SER A 125 -15.23 1.08 -7.79
N GLY A 126 -16.29 1.89 -7.76
CA GLY A 126 -16.73 2.65 -8.93
C GLY A 126 -15.70 3.66 -9.44
N TRP A 127 -14.88 4.24 -8.57
CA TRP A 127 -13.75 5.09 -8.97
C TRP A 127 -12.59 4.26 -9.52
N THR A 128 -12.25 3.15 -8.84
CA THR A 128 -11.20 2.24 -9.32
C THR A 128 -11.50 1.75 -10.73
N GLU A 129 -12.74 1.37 -11.00
CA GLU A 129 -13.18 0.94 -12.33
C GLU A 129 -13.27 2.10 -13.32
N GLY A 130 -13.98 3.18 -12.94
CA GLY A 130 -14.31 4.28 -13.84
C GLY A 130 -13.09 5.05 -14.33
N LEU A 131 -12.11 5.33 -13.45
CA LEU A 131 -10.89 6.05 -13.84
C LEU A 131 -10.00 5.26 -14.80
N GLN A 132 -10.03 3.92 -14.76
CA GLN A 132 -9.33 3.08 -15.73
C GLN A 132 -9.92 3.18 -17.15
N LEU A 133 -11.15 3.69 -17.30
CA LEU A 133 -11.77 3.97 -18.61
C LEU A 133 -11.36 5.34 -19.16
N MET A 134 -10.78 6.22 -18.33
CA MET A 134 -10.42 7.58 -18.70
C MET A 134 -8.99 7.68 -19.22
N LYS A 135 -8.74 8.72 -20.00
CA LYS A 135 -7.40 9.15 -20.44
C LYS A 135 -7.08 10.50 -19.83
N LYS A 136 -5.81 10.83 -19.76
CA LYS A 136 -5.37 12.16 -19.30
C LYS A 136 -6.07 13.28 -20.09
N GLY A 137 -6.72 14.18 -19.36
CA GLY A 137 -7.50 15.29 -19.88
C GLY A 137 -8.98 14.97 -20.11
N ASP A 138 -9.42 13.72 -19.98
CA ASP A 138 -10.84 13.39 -20.04
C ASP A 138 -11.58 14.03 -18.87
N LYS A 139 -12.82 14.46 -19.16
CA LYS A 139 -13.83 14.77 -18.16
C LYS A 139 -15.00 13.85 -18.35
N THR A 140 -15.33 13.07 -17.33
CA THR A 140 -16.35 12.01 -17.40
C THR A 140 -17.31 12.15 -16.21
N ARG A 141 -18.60 11.96 -16.48
CA ARG A 141 -19.62 11.80 -15.45
C ARG A 141 -19.85 10.34 -15.17
N PHE A 142 -19.84 9.98 -13.89
CA PHE A 142 -20.12 8.64 -13.39
C PHE A 142 -21.38 8.65 -12.54
N TRP A 143 -22.22 7.63 -12.72
CA TRP A 143 -23.32 7.26 -11.83
C TRP A 143 -22.93 5.93 -11.20
N ILE A 144 -22.53 5.98 -9.93
CA ILE A 144 -21.95 4.87 -9.21
C ILE A 144 -23.01 4.26 -8.30
N PRO A 145 -23.49 3.02 -8.56
CA PRO A 145 -24.43 2.34 -7.69
C PRO A 145 -23.85 2.18 -6.27
N GLU A 146 -24.71 2.06 -5.27
CA GLU A 146 -24.30 1.96 -3.87
C GLU A 146 -23.31 0.81 -3.61
N GLU A 147 -23.46 -0.31 -4.31
CA GLU A 147 -22.60 -1.49 -4.22
C GLU A 147 -21.15 -1.19 -4.65
N LEU A 148 -20.96 -0.20 -5.54
CA LEU A 148 -19.65 0.27 -5.99
C LEU A 148 -19.19 1.57 -5.30
N ALA A 149 -20.02 2.09 -4.39
CA ALA A 149 -19.76 3.30 -3.60
C ALA A 149 -19.41 2.94 -2.14
N TYR A 150 -20.12 3.50 -1.18
CA TYR A 150 -19.80 3.33 0.24
C TYR A 150 -20.53 2.18 0.94
N GLN A 151 -21.45 1.49 0.25
CA GLN A 151 -22.13 0.27 0.73
C GLN A 151 -22.79 0.44 2.12
N GLY A 152 -23.44 1.58 2.34
CA GLY A 152 -24.14 1.88 3.61
C GLY A 152 -23.21 2.18 4.79
N ARG A 153 -21.92 2.49 4.55
CA ARG A 153 -20.97 2.85 5.63
C ARG A 153 -21.49 4.06 6.42
N PRO A 154 -21.59 3.97 7.76
CA PRO A 154 -22.04 5.10 8.58
C PRO A 154 -21.17 6.34 8.37
N GLY A 155 -21.83 7.49 8.19
CA GLY A 155 -21.17 8.79 7.98
C GLY A 155 -20.71 9.08 6.55
N ALA A 156 -20.90 8.15 5.63
CA ALA A 156 -20.70 8.38 4.20
C ALA A 156 -22.05 8.61 3.49
N PRO A 157 -22.07 9.28 2.31
CA PRO A 157 -23.25 9.41 1.50
C PRO A 157 -23.81 8.04 1.11
N ALA A 158 -25.16 7.88 1.14
CA ALA A 158 -25.84 6.63 0.85
C ALA A 158 -26.45 6.65 -0.55
N GLY A 159 -26.74 5.47 -1.08
CA GLY A 159 -27.36 5.29 -2.39
C GLY A 159 -26.40 5.49 -3.56
N MET A 160 -26.97 5.65 -4.74
CA MET A 160 -26.20 5.95 -5.96
C MET A 160 -25.60 7.33 -5.86
N LEU A 161 -24.33 7.46 -6.22
CA LEU A 161 -23.58 8.73 -6.22
C LEU A 161 -23.24 9.15 -7.64
N VAL A 162 -23.25 10.45 -7.87
CA VAL A 162 -22.90 11.03 -9.17
C VAL A 162 -21.66 11.88 -9.04
N PHE A 163 -20.71 11.68 -9.93
CA PHE A 163 -19.46 12.44 -9.95
C PHE A 163 -19.13 12.94 -11.34
N ASP A 164 -18.77 14.21 -11.45
CA ASP A 164 -18.00 14.73 -12.56
C ASP A 164 -16.53 14.67 -12.18
N VAL A 165 -15.74 13.95 -12.97
CA VAL A 165 -14.32 13.75 -12.72
C VAL A 165 -13.52 14.17 -13.94
N GLU A 166 -12.48 14.99 -13.73
CA GLU A 166 -11.47 15.33 -14.72
C GLU A 166 -10.15 14.67 -14.32
N LEU A 167 -9.63 13.79 -15.19
CA LEU A 167 -8.33 13.14 -14.98
C LEU A 167 -7.22 14.09 -15.43
N VAL A 168 -6.59 14.76 -14.48
CA VAL A 168 -5.55 15.75 -14.72
C VAL A 168 -4.22 15.07 -15.08
N ASP A 169 -3.83 14.08 -14.30
CA ASP A 169 -2.59 13.33 -14.50
C ASP A 169 -2.66 11.96 -13.80
N PHE A 170 -1.76 11.06 -14.18
CA PHE A 170 -1.55 9.82 -13.45
C PHE A 170 -0.13 9.28 -13.65
N ASN A 171 0.31 8.49 -12.69
CA ASN A 171 1.55 7.72 -12.77
C ASN A 171 1.22 6.25 -12.50
N THR A 172 1.48 5.39 -13.47
CA THR A 172 1.33 3.95 -13.34
C THR A 172 2.69 3.36 -12.99
N PRO A 173 2.85 2.78 -11.78
CA PRO A 173 4.08 2.07 -11.47
C PRO A 173 4.24 0.87 -12.41
N PRO A 174 5.46 0.42 -12.66
CA PRO A 174 5.69 -0.82 -13.39
C PRO A 174 4.90 -1.97 -12.77
N ALA A 175 4.39 -2.87 -13.60
CA ALA A 175 3.76 -4.09 -13.09
C ALA A 175 4.76 -4.83 -12.19
N PRO A 176 4.31 -5.37 -11.03
CA PRO A 176 5.18 -6.18 -10.20
C PRO A 176 5.69 -7.37 -11.00
N PRO A 177 6.96 -7.77 -10.78
CA PRO A 177 7.50 -8.96 -11.43
C PRO A 177 6.62 -10.18 -11.15
N GLU A 178 6.47 -11.03 -12.16
CA GLU A 178 5.86 -12.35 -11.98
C GLU A 178 6.68 -13.19 -10.99
N ALA A 179 5.99 -14.12 -10.31
CA ALA A 179 6.68 -15.06 -9.45
C ALA A 179 7.71 -15.87 -10.25
N PRO A 180 8.95 -15.99 -9.76
CA PRO A 180 9.97 -16.73 -10.47
C PRO A 180 9.64 -18.23 -10.54
N ALA A 181 10.13 -18.91 -11.57
CA ALA A 181 9.86 -20.33 -11.77
C ALA A 181 10.38 -21.23 -10.62
N ASP A 182 11.40 -20.76 -9.89
CA ASP A 182 12.00 -21.43 -8.73
C ASP A 182 11.48 -20.88 -7.38
N VAL A 183 10.31 -20.23 -7.37
CA VAL A 183 9.71 -19.69 -6.15
C VAL A 183 9.40 -20.75 -5.09
N ALA A 184 9.08 -21.98 -5.51
CA ALA A 184 8.69 -23.05 -4.60
C ALA A 184 9.85 -23.57 -3.72
N ALA A 185 11.10 -23.52 -4.21
CA ALA A 185 12.29 -24.00 -3.52
C ALA A 185 13.56 -23.41 -4.13
N PRO A 186 14.68 -23.33 -3.38
CA PRO A 186 15.96 -22.92 -3.91
C PRO A 186 16.38 -23.75 -5.14
N SER A 187 16.82 -23.06 -6.20
CA SER A 187 17.33 -23.72 -7.40
C SER A 187 18.65 -24.46 -7.11
N ALA A 188 18.99 -25.45 -7.93
CA ALA A 188 20.20 -26.27 -7.73
C ALA A 188 21.51 -25.46 -7.75
N ASP A 189 21.50 -24.27 -8.34
CA ASP A 189 22.63 -23.32 -8.41
C ASP A 189 22.59 -22.26 -7.30
N ALA A 190 21.66 -22.36 -6.35
CA ALA A 190 21.61 -21.50 -5.18
C ALA A 190 22.70 -21.90 -4.17
N THR A 191 23.29 -20.90 -3.54
CA THR A 191 24.22 -21.06 -2.41
C THR A 191 23.44 -21.00 -1.10
N THR A 192 23.72 -21.93 -0.17
CA THR A 192 23.11 -21.92 1.16
C THR A 192 24.15 -21.57 2.21
N THR A 193 23.83 -20.61 3.09
CA THR A 193 24.67 -20.20 4.21
C THR A 193 24.52 -21.17 5.39
N ALA A 194 25.38 -21.03 6.39
CA ALA A 194 25.33 -21.84 7.61
C ALA A 194 24.03 -21.68 8.42
N SER A 195 23.35 -20.54 8.31
CA SER A 195 22.07 -20.26 8.95
C SER A 195 20.87 -20.88 8.24
N GLY A 196 21.08 -21.41 7.02
CA GLY A 196 20.02 -21.96 6.18
C GLY A 196 19.41 -20.98 5.18
N LEU A 197 19.88 -19.74 5.12
CA LEU A 197 19.52 -18.80 4.08
C LEU A 197 20.05 -19.30 2.73
N ALA A 198 19.17 -19.49 1.74
CA ALA A 198 19.60 -19.76 0.38
C ALA A 198 19.52 -18.49 -0.47
N TYR A 199 20.49 -18.31 -1.37
CA TYR A 199 20.53 -17.17 -2.27
C TYR A 199 21.10 -17.49 -3.63
N LYS A 200 20.71 -16.71 -4.62
CA LYS A 200 21.24 -16.76 -5.98
C LYS A 200 21.48 -15.35 -6.50
N VAL A 201 22.63 -15.15 -7.11
CA VAL A 201 22.95 -13.89 -7.79
C VAL A 201 22.19 -13.83 -9.12
N ILE A 202 21.29 -12.87 -9.29
CA ILE A 202 20.58 -12.63 -10.55
C ILE A 202 21.39 -11.67 -11.43
N LYS A 203 21.90 -10.60 -10.82
CA LYS A 203 22.71 -9.58 -11.49
C LYS A 203 23.83 -9.15 -10.54
N LYS A 204 25.04 -8.98 -11.07
CA LYS A 204 26.16 -8.40 -10.35
C LYS A 204 26.21 -6.90 -10.57
N GLY A 205 26.34 -6.16 -9.47
CA GLY A 205 26.63 -4.74 -9.45
C GLY A 205 28.12 -4.44 -9.62
N GLU A 206 28.43 -3.17 -9.72
CA GLU A 206 29.81 -2.67 -9.84
C GLU A 206 30.32 -2.08 -8.49
N GLY A 207 29.49 -2.06 -7.46
CA GLY A 207 29.84 -1.61 -6.13
C GLY A 207 30.92 -2.51 -5.50
N THR A 208 31.67 -1.97 -4.54
CA THR A 208 32.73 -2.68 -3.80
C THR A 208 32.44 -2.79 -2.31
N ASP A 209 31.56 -1.93 -1.80
CA ASP A 209 31.26 -1.82 -0.38
C ASP A 209 30.05 -2.67 -0.01
N HIS A 210 30.18 -3.45 1.05
CA HIS A 210 29.08 -4.23 1.61
C HIS A 210 28.44 -3.47 2.78
N PRO A 211 27.11 -3.51 2.93
CA PRO A 211 26.49 -2.93 4.10
C PRO A 211 26.80 -3.74 5.36
N GLY A 212 26.99 -3.05 6.46
CA GLY A 212 27.06 -3.69 7.78
C GLY A 212 25.65 -3.90 8.36
N GLU A 213 25.59 -4.67 9.45
CA GLU A 213 24.31 -5.01 10.14
C GLU A 213 23.47 -3.78 10.51
N THR A 214 24.08 -2.65 10.84
CA THR A 214 23.40 -1.41 11.23
C THR A 214 23.24 -0.41 10.09
N SER A 215 23.74 -0.73 8.90
CA SER A 215 23.63 0.16 7.74
C SER A 215 22.17 0.37 7.36
N LYS A 216 21.88 1.56 6.89
CA LYS A 216 20.62 1.89 6.25
C LYS A 216 20.79 1.67 4.75
N VAL A 217 19.90 0.90 4.13
CA VAL A 217 19.98 0.54 2.71
C VAL A 217 18.73 0.99 1.97
N SER A 218 18.92 1.39 0.72
CA SER A 218 17.83 1.65 -0.24
C SER A 218 17.77 0.50 -1.23
N VAL A 219 16.60 -0.09 -1.40
CA VAL A 219 16.42 -1.29 -2.21
C VAL A 219 15.15 -1.23 -3.05
N HIS A 220 15.18 -1.90 -4.21
CA HIS A 220 13.96 -2.44 -4.82
C HIS A 220 13.81 -3.90 -4.42
N TYR A 221 12.58 -4.33 -4.16
CA TYR A 221 12.29 -5.72 -3.84
C TYR A 221 10.88 -6.15 -4.22
N THR A 222 10.72 -7.44 -4.39
CA THR A 222 9.42 -8.11 -4.45
C THR A 222 9.50 -9.40 -3.64
N GLY A 223 8.47 -9.67 -2.82
CA GLY A 223 8.37 -10.84 -1.97
C GLY A 223 7.18 -11.72 -2.31
N TRP A 224 7.42 -13.04 -2.35
CA TRP A 224 6.41 -14.06 -2.62
C TRP A 224 6.42 -15.14 -1.54
N THR A 225 5.27 -15.77 -1.34
CA THR A 225 5.16 -17.07 -0.70
C THR A 225 5.52 -18.18 -1.71
N THR A 226 5.83 -19.38 -1.24
CA THR A 226 6.29 -20.49 -2.09
C THR A 226 5.26 -21.00 -3.10
N ASP A 227 4.00 -20.62 -2.95
CA ASP A 227 2.92 -20.86 -3.94
C ASP A 227 2.87 -19.80 -5.05
N GLY A 228 3.81 -18.84 -5.04
CA GLY A 228 3.92 -17.78 -6.04
C GLY A 228 3.04 -16.56 -5.77
N LYS A 229 2.35 -16.51 -4.64
CA LYS A 229 1.54 -15.34 -4.27
C LYS A 229 2.44 -14.21 -3.80
N MET A 230 2.45 -13.09 -4.53
CA MET A 230 3.12 -11.87 -4.10
C MET A 230 2.40 -11.29 -2.87
N PHE A 231 3.17 -10.92 -1.83
CA PHE A 231 2.64 -10.29 -0.63
C PHE A 231 3.14 -8.86 -0.41
N ASP A 232 4.29 -8.49 -1.00
CA ASP A 232 4.83 -7.13 -0.91
C ASP A 232 5.78 -6.83 -2.06
N SER A 233 5.79 -5.57 -2.55
CA SER A 233 6.70 -5.12 -3.61
C SER A 233 6.89 -3.61 -3.57
N SER A 234 8.13 -3.15 -3.53
CA SER A 234 8.49 -1.75 -3.70
C SER A 234 8.29 -1.29 -5.16
N ILE A 235 8.40 -2.22 -6.11
CA ILE A 235 8.16 -1.96 -7.54
C ILE A 235 6.70 -1.59 -7.75
N SER A 236 5.77 -2.34 -7.16
CA SER A 236 4.33 -2.02 -7.19
C SER A 236 3.99 -0.67 -6.57
N ARG A 237 4.82 -0.19 -5.64
CA ARG A 237 4.65 1.16 -5.06
C ARG A 237 5.30 2.26 -5.90
N GLY A 238 6.06 1.91 -6.93
CA GLY A 238 6.74 2.85 -7.82
C GLY A 238 7.91 3.62 -7.19
N GLN A 239 8.40 3.18 -6.02
CA GLN A 239 9.51 3.84 -5.32
C GLN A 239 10.32 2.85 -4.50
N PRO A 240 11.65 3.06 -4.36
CA PRO A 240 12.49 2.26 -3.49
C PRO A 240 12.03 2.31 -2.03
N ALA A 241 12.37 1.27 -1.29
CA ALA A 241 12.17 1.23 0.14
C ALA A 241 13.52 1.37 0.86
N THR A 242 13.52 2.06 2.01
CA THR A 242 14.73 2.30 2.78
C THR A 242 14.57 1.77 4.18
N PHE A 243 15.50 0.90 4.63
CA PHE A 243 15.47 0.25 5.93
C PHE A 243 16.85 0.25 6.61
N PRO A 244 16.91 0.40 7.93
CA PRO A 244 18.08 -0.04 8.71
C PRO A 244 18.06 -1.59 8.77
N LEU A 245 19.17 -2.25 8.42
CA LEU A 245 19.24 -3.71 8.30
C LEU A 245 19.02 -4.45 9.64
N ASN A 246 19.28 -3.82 10.77
CA ASN A 246 18.99 -4.37 12.09
C ASN A 246 17.51 -4.30 12.50
N ARG A 247 16.61 -3.79 11.63
CA ARG A 247 15.15 -3.69 11.89
C ARG A 247 14.29 -4.47 10.89
N VAL A 248 14.90 -5.34 10.11
CA VAL A 248 14.20 -6.22 9.18
C VAL A 248 14.30 -7.67 9.62
N ILE A 249 13.69 -8.60 8.90
CA ILE A 249 13.79 -10.04 9.21
C ILE A 249 15.23 -10.52 9.09
N ALA A 250 15.61 -11.52 9.89
CA ALA A 250 16.99 -11.99 9.99
C ALA A 250 17.61 -12.40 8.64
N GLY A 251 16.80 -13.02 7.77
CA GLY A 251 17.23 -13.38 6.42
C GLY A 251 17.64 -12.18 5.55
N TRP A 252 16.99 -11.03 5.74
CA TRP A 252 17.37 -9.77 5.07
C TRP A 252 18.64 -9.19 5.69
N THR A 253 18.72 -9.16 7.04
CA THR A 253 19.91 -8.67 7.73
C THR A 253 21.15 -9.42 7.28
N GLU A 254 21.08 -10.75 7.15
CA GLU A 254 22.20 -11.57 6.68
C GLU A 254 22.40 -11.41 5.16
N GLY A 255 21.34 -11.59 4.38
CA GLY A 255 21.43 -11.69 2.91
C GLY A 255 21.90 -10.40 2.25
N VAL A 256 21.39 -9.24 2.69
CA VAL A 256 21.75 -7.95 2.07
C VAL A 256 23.21 -7.57 2.37
N GLN A 257 23.80 -8.03 3.48
CA GLN A 257 25.23 -7.85 3.76
C GLN A 257 26.14 -8.60 2.78
N LEU A 258 25.63 -9.58 2.02
CA LEU A 258 26.37 -10.25 0.96
C LEU A 258 26.38 -9.47 -0.36
N MET A 259 25.56 -8.44 -0.47
CA MET A 259 25.36 -7.66 -1.69
C MET A 259 26.25 -6.40 -1.70
N VAL A 260 26.51 -5.89 -2.90
CA VAL A 260 27.06 -4.55 -3.13
C VAL A 260 26.06 -3.72 -3.95
N PRO A 261 26.15 -2.38 -3.94
CA PRO A 261 25.25 -1.55 -4.76
C PRO A 261 25.24 -1.95 -6.23
N GLY A 262 24.05 -2.10 -6.80
CA GLY A 262 23.81 -2.60 -8.15
C GLY A 262 23.62 -4.11 -8.27
N ASP A 263 23.87 -4.87 -7.20
CA ASP A 263 23.53 -6.30 -7.15
C ASP A 263 22.03 -6.51 -7.13
N SER A 264 21.59 -7.61 -7.75
CA SER A 264 20.23 -8.16 -7.62
C SER A 264 20.34 -9.63 -7.24
N TYR A 265 19.80 -9.99 -6.10
CA TYR A 265 19.85 -11.35 -5.56
C TYR A 265 18.43 -11.87 -5.34
N ARG A 266 18.26 -13.20 -5.49
CA ARG A 266 17.10 -13.92 -4.98
C ARG A 266 17.45 -14.60 -3.69
N PHE A 267 16.59 -14.43 -2.68
CA PHE A 267 16.71 -15.06 -1.37
C PHE A 267 15.54 -16.02 -1.16
N TRP A 268 15.81 -17.22 -0.66
CA TRP A 268 14.83 -18.12 -0.06
C TRP A 268 15.10 -18.13 1.44
N ILE A 269 14.21 -17.52 2.19
CA ILE A 269 14.38 -17.25 3.62
C ILE A 269 13.52 -18.25 4.39
N PRO A 270 14.12 -19.18 5.16
CA PRO A 270 13.37 -20.09 6.02
C PRO A 270 12.50 -19.30 7.03
N GLU A 271 11.41 -19.91 7.47
CA GLU A 271 10.45 -19.28 8.39
C GLU A 271 11.13 -18.77 9.67
N GLU A 272 12.12 -19.50 10.18
CA GLU A 272 12.89 -19.13 11.38
C GLU A 272 13.71 -17.84 11.22
N MET A 273 14.00 -17.48 9.98
CA MET A 273 14.72 -16.24 9.62
C MET A 273 13.78 -15.17 9.04
N ALA A 274 12.47 -15.49 8.91
CA ALA A 274 11.43 -14.61 8.42
C ALA A 274 10.54 -14.13 9.59
N TYR A 275 9.24 -14.33 9.52
CA TYR A 275 8.29 -13.82 10.51
C TYR A 275 7.98 -14.81 11.65
N LYS A 276 8.52 -16.01 11.65
CA LYS A 276 8.39 -17.02 12.73
C LYS A 276 6.95 -17.32 13.12
N GLY A 277 6.02 -17.38 12.15
CA GLY A 277 4.62 -17.63 12.39
C GLY A 277 3.85 -16.47 13.05
N SER A 278 4.38 -15.25 13.03
CA SER A 278 3.70 -14.07 13.62
C SER A 278 2.33 -13.85 12.99
N PRO A 279 1.26 -13.64 13.79
CA PRO A 279 -0.08 -13.41 13.26
C PRO A 279 -0.16 -12.24 12.28
N GLY A 280 -0.88 -12.44 11.18
CA GLY A 280 -1.06 -11.40 10.14
C GLY A 280 0.16 -11.20 9.22
N LYS A 281 1.21 -12.01 9.35
CA LYS A 281 2.36 -12.01 8.45
C LYS A 281 2.34 -13.27 7.58
N PRO A 282 3.00 -13.24 6.38
CA PRO A 282 3.17 -14.43 5.58
C PRO A 282 3.89 -15.52 6.38
N ALA A 283 3.41 -16.76 6.27
CA ALA A 283 3.96 -17.92 6.97
C ALA A 283 4.82 -18.78 6.03
N GLY A 284 5.69 -19.61 6.60
CA GLY A 284 6.57 -20.50 5.89
C GLY A 284 7.79 -19.80 5.29
N MET A 285 8.47 -20.53 4.39
CA MET A 285 9.59 -19.97 3.63
C MET A 285 9.11 -18.84 2.73
N LEU A 286 9.86 -17.74 2.70
CA LEU A 286 9.59 -16.58 1.86
C LEU A 286 10.67 -16.42 0.80
N VAL A 287 10.25 -15.96 -0.38
CA VAL A 287 11.15 -15.72 -1.50
C VAL A 287 11.16 -14.25 -1.83
N PHE A 288 12.35 -13.66 -1.97
CA PHE A 288 12.50 -12.25 -2.32
C PHE A 288 13.51 -12.08 -3.44
N ASP A 289 13.15 -11.31 -4.45
CA ASP A 289 14.13 -10.66 -5.31
C ASP A 289 14.42 -9.29 -4.74
N VAL A 290 15.70 -8.99 -4.53
CA VAL A 290 16.18 -7.74 -3.93
C VAL A 290 17.27 -7.14 -4.79
N GLU A 291 17.11 -5.88 -5.17
CA GLU A 291 18.16 -5.07 -5.80
C GLU A 291 18.64 -4.04 -4.79
N LEU A 292 19.93 -4.07 -4.46
CA LEU A 292 20.56 -3.08 -3.59
C LEU A 292 20.95 -1.85 -4.42
N LEU A 293 20.30 -0.71 -4.14
CA LEU A 293 20.54 0.54 -4.86
C LEU A 293 21.64 1.37 -4.21
N GLU A 294 21.58 1.52 -2.87
CA GLU A 294 22.46 2.43 -2.13
C GLU A 294 22.64 1.97 -0.69
N ILE A 295 23.80 2.24 -0.13
CA ILE A 295 24.14 2.13 1.30
C ILE A 295 24.23 3.55 1.86
N GLN A 296 23.47 3.83 2.95
CA GLN A 296 23.41 5.15 3.61
C GLN A 296 23.98 5.12 5.03
#